data_4b360590e05b571a421c646de6f5a540
#
_entry.id   4b360590e05b571a421c646de6f5a540
#
_cell.length_a   1.000
_cell.length_b   1.000
_cell.length_c   1.000
_cell.angle_alpha   90.00
_cell.angle_beta   90.00
_cell.angle_gamma   90.00
#
_symmetry.space_group_name_H-M   'P 1'
#
loop_
_entity.id
_entity.type
_entity.pdbx_description
1 polymer ?
#
loop_
_entity_poly.entity_id
_entity_poly.type
_entity_poly.pdbx_seq_one_letter_code
_entity_poly.pdbx_strand_id
1 'polypeptide(L)'
;MFGIGKLFFEIEALEKELYAEQLKNIDLTLENEKLIEQLENITVEELLGIPEEWKVVAVTATAYAPLDNKSGICADSNPNVTAVGVKPKPGVIAVNPDLIPYYSEMIIIGDGWIEEGVALDTGGKMRQEVYWIDVYKETHEEAMK
;
A
#
# COMPACT_ATOMS: atom_id res chain seq x y z
N MET A 1 -56.26 -48.11 7.03
CA MET A 1 -54.92 -48.39 7.58
C MET A 1 -53.81 -48.03 6.57
N PHE A 2 -53.76 -46.78 6.09
CA PHE A 2 -52.81 -46.30 5.03
C PHE A 2 -51.94 -45.10 5.43
N GLY A 3 -51.93 -44.72 6.72
CA GLY A 3 -51.22 -43.48 7.09
C GLY A 3 -49.76 -43.66 7.52
N ILE A 4 -49.43 -44.79 8.17
CA ILE A 4 -48.11 -44.94 8.86
C ILE A 4 -46.99 -45.21 7.83
N GLY A 5 -47.22 -46.02 6.82
CA GLY A 5 -46.21 -46.34 5.81
C GLY A 5 -45.77 -45.14 4.98
N LYS A 6 -46.70 -44.27 4.58
CA LYS A 6 -46.41 -43.06 3.82
C LYS A 6 -45.57 -42.05 4.64
N LEU A 7 -45.88 -41.90 5.93
CA LEU A 7 -45.16 -41.03 6.83
C LEU A 7 -43.71 -41.50 7.03
N PHE A 8 -43.46 -42.80 7.14
CA PHE A 8 -42.10 -43.35 7.26
C PHE A 8 -41.24 -43.07 6.02
N PHE A 9 -41.79 -43.22 4.81
CA PHE A 9 -41.06 -42.88 3.58
C PHE A 9 -40.75 -41.39 3.44
N GLU A 10 -41.64 -40.52 3.89
CA GLU A 10 -41.42 -39.08 3.88
C GLU A 10 -40.34 -38.69 4.89
N ILE A 11 -40.27 -39.30 6.07
CA ILE A 11 -39.19 -39.06 7.07
C ILE A 11 -37.83 -39.51 6.56
N GLU A 12 -37.73 -40.72 5.98
CA GLU A 12 -36.47 -41.20 5.38
C GLU A 12 -35.96 -40.30 4.23
N ALA A 13 -36.85 -39.76 3.43
CA ALA A 13 -36.51 -38.83 2.34
C ALA A 13 -35.95 -37.51 2.90
N LEU A 14 -36.60 -36.93 3.92
CA LEU A 14 -36.15 -35.70 4.60
C LEU A 14 -34.83 -35.89 5.34
N GLU A 15 -34.61 -37.05 5.98
CA GLU A 15 -33.34 -37.37 6.61
C GLU A 15 -32.19 -37.42 5.60
N LYS A 16 -32.41 -38.00 4.41
CA LYS A 16 -31.42 -38.03 3.34
C LYS A 16 -31.11 -36.63 2.78
N GLU A 17 -32.16 -35.83 2.58
CA GLU A 17 -31.97 -34.45 2.13
C GLU A 17 -31.20 -33.62 3.16
N LEU A 18 -31.55 -33.72 4.45
CA LEU A 18 -30.84 -33.04 5.53
C LEU A 18 -29.36 -33.45 5.62
N TYR A 19 -29.08 -34.75 5.48
CA TYR A 19 -27.73 -35.27 5.47
C TYR A 19 -26.92 -34.75 4.29
N ALA A 20 -27.50 -34.70 3.09
CA ALA A 20 -26.86 -34.16 1.90
C ALA A 20 -26.56 -32.65 2.05
N GLU A 21 -27.47 -31.88 2.66
CA GLU A 21 -27.28 -30.47 2.93
C GLU A 21 -26.18 -30.24 3.97
N GLN A 22 -26.11 -31.06 5.02
CA GLN A 22 -25.03 -31.02 6.00
C GLN A 22 -23.65 -31.29 5.38
N LEU A 23 -23.56 -32.31 4.50
CA LEU A 23 -22.31 -32.57 3.77
C LEU A 23 -21.88 -31.40 2.91
N LYS A 24 -22.82 -30.79 2.19
CA LYS A 24 -22.54 -29.59 1.37
C LYS A 24 -22.04 -28.42 2.20
N ASN A 25 -22.62 -28.22 3.39
CA ASN A 25 -22.18 -27.16 4.31
C ASN A 25 -20.77 -27.44 4.86
N ILE A 26 -20.41 -28.70 5.11
CA ILE A 26 -19.05 -29.08 5.51
C ILE A 26 -18.05 -28.78 4.39
N ASP A 27 -18.37 -29.14 3.15
CA ASP A 27 -17.53 -28.87 1.97
C ASP A 27 -17.29 -27.37 1.79
N LEU A 28 -18.34 -26.56 1.89
CA LEU A 28 -18.22 -25.09 1.83
C LEU A 28 -17.37 -24.50 2.94
N THR A 29 -17.47 -25.08 4.15
CA THR A 29 -16.65 -24.64 5.28
C THR A 29 -15.17 -24.92 5.02
N LEU A 30 -14.83 -26.11 4.52
CA LEU A 30 -13.46 -26.50 4.20
C LEU A 30 -12.89 -25.65 3.03
N GLU A 31 -13.71 -25.34 2.04
CA GLU A 31 -13.31 -24.45 0.94
C GLU A 31 -13.04 -23.03 1.43
N ASN A 32 -13.88 -22.50 2.32
CA ASN A 32 -13.69 -21.19 2.92
C ASN A 32 -12.42 -21.15 3.79
N GLU A 33 -12.15 -22.16 4.61
CA GLU A 33 -10.92 -22.24 5.40
C GLU A 33 -9.68 -22.22 4.52
N LYS A 34 -9.68 -22.95 3.41
CA LYS A 34 -8.61 -22.97 2.42
C LYS A 34 -8.41 -21.61 1.74
N LEU A 35 -9.49 -20.91 1.41
CA LEU A 35 -9.42 -19.57 0.83
C LEU A 35 -8.88 -18.53 1.82
N ILE A 36 -9.27 -18.64 3.10
CA ILE A 36 -8.73 -17.78 4.17
C ILE A 36 -7.22 -18.00 4.30
N GLU A 37 -6.77 -19.25 4.36
CA GLU A 37 -5.34 -19.58 4.42
C GLU A 37 -4.57 -19.03 3.21
N GLN A 38 -5.15 -19.09 2.01
CA GLN A 38 -4.55 -18.50 0.80
C GLN A 38 -4.45 -16.98 0.91
N LEU A 39 -5.48 -16.31 1.42
CA LEU A 39 -5.49 -14.84 1.61
C LEU A 39 -4.50 -14.38 2.68
N GLU A 40 -4.35 -15.14 3.77
CA GLU A 40 -3.39 -14.83 4.84
C GLU A 40 -1.92 -14.92 4.38
N ASN A 41 -1.65 -15.71 3.33
CA ASN A 41 -0.32 -15.88 2.77
C ASN A 41 -0.01 -14.95 1.59
N ILE A 42 -1.00 -14.17 1.08
CA ILE A 42 -0.77 -13.19 0.01
C ILE A 42 -0.12 -11.94 0.59
N THR A 43 1.04 -11.59 0.07
CA THR A 43 1.69 -10.32 0.42
C THR A 43 0.99 -9.13 -0.24
N VAL A 44 1.21 -7.92 0.30
CA VAL A 44 0.68 -6.68 -0.29
C VAL A 44 1.23 -6.50 -1.71
N GLU A 45 2.48 -6.87 -1.93
CA GLU A 45 3.17 -6.82 -3.21
C GLU A 45 2.49 -7.71 -4.26
N GLU A 46 2.16 -8.96 -3.89
CA GLU A 46 1.44 -9.89 -4.76
C GLU A 46 0.02 -9.41 -5.08
N LEU A 47 -0.70 -8.90 -4.06
CA LEU A 47 -2.07 -8.40 -4.22
C LEU A 47 -2.12 -7.19 -5.17
N LEU A 48 -1.12 -6.31 -5.12
CA LEU A 48 -1.03 -5.12 -5.96
C LEU A 48 -0.31 -5.39 -7.30
N GLY A 49 0.19 -6.61 -7.53
CA GLY A 49 0.96 -6.96 -8.71
C GLY A 49 2.30 -6.20 -8.80
N ILE A 50 2.88 -5.87 -7.63
CA ILE A 50 4.14 -5.14 -7.55
C ILE A 50 5.28 -6.10 -7.94
N PRO A 51 6.18 -5.69 -8.85
CA PRO A 51 7.33 -6.51 -9.23
C PRO A 51 8.19 -6.88 -8.00
N GLU A 52 8.77 -8.07 -7.99
CA GLU A 52 9.56 -8.60 -6.87
C GLU A 52 10.79 -7.72 -6.53
N GLU A 53 11.31 -7.01 -7.52
CA GLU A 53 12.42 -6.07 -7.35
C GLU A 53 12.03 -4.76 -6.64
N TRP A 54 10.74 -4.49 -6.49
CA TRP A 54 10.23 -3.32 -5.77
C TRP A 54 9.99 -3.65 -4.30
N LYS A 55 10.17 -2.65 -3.44
CA LYS A 55 9.86 -2.75 -2.01
C LYS A 55 8.73 -1.81 -1.65
N VAL A 56 7.74 -2.31 -0.94
CA VAL A 56 6.69 -1.50 -0.32
C VAL A 56 7.15 -1.06 1.06
N VAL A 57 7.13 0.25 1.30
CA VAL A 57 7.54 0.84 2.58
C VAL A 57 6.53 1.90 2.98
N ALA A 58 6.05 1.83 4.21
CA ALA A 58 5.24 2.89 4.79
C ALA A 58 6.13 4.09 5.13
N VAL A 59 5.78 5.27 4.60
CA VAL A 59 6.56 6.50 4.82
C VAL A 59 5.67 7.63 5.34
N THR A 60 6.27 8.60 6.03
CA THR A 60 5.66 9.91 6.23
C THR A 60 6.11 10.82 5.11
N ALA A 61 5.17 11.29 4.30
CA ALA A 61 5.45 12.19 3.19
C ALA A 61 5.11 13.63 3.58
N THR A 62 6.03 14.54 3.29
CA THR A 62 5.83 15.99 3.30
C THR A 62 6.20 16.56 1.95
N ALA A 63 5.98 17.85 1.75
CA ALA A 63 6.35 18.53 0.53
C ALA A 63 7.15 19.80 0.81
N TYR A 64 8.09 20.14 -0.07
CA TYR A 64 8.94 21.32 0.04
C TYR A 64 9.03 22.07 -1.29
N ALA A 65 9.15 23.40 -1.21
CA ALA A 65 9.31 24.28 -2.36
C ALA A 65 10.55 25.16 -2.15
N PRO A 66 11.75 24.66 -2.45
CA PRO A 66 12.99 25.37 -2.12
C PRO A 66 13.15 26.67 -2.93
N LEU A 67 12.58 26.73 -4.12
CA LEU A 67 12.65 27.90 -5.00
C LEU A 67 11.55 28.95 -4.69
N ASP A 68 10.51 28.59 -3.93
CA ASP A 68 9.44 29.48 -3.47
C ASP A 68 9.28 29.39 -1.94
N ASN A 69 10.38 29.60 -1.20
CA ASN A 69 10.46 29.44 0.24
C ASN A 69 9.83 30.61 1.01
N LYS A 70 8.51 30.81 0.84
CA LYS A 70 7.77 31.89 1.54
C LYS A 70 7.69 31.72 3.05
N SER A 71 7.72 30.48 3.52
CA SER A 71 7.67 30.19 4.96
C SER A 71 9.02 30.29 5.66
N GLY A 72 10.12 30.30 4.92
CA GLY A 72 11.47 30.22 5.48
C GLY A 72 11.81 28.87 6.12
N ILE A 73 10.96 27.83 5.93
CA ILE A 73 11.13 26.50 6.53
C ILE A 73 12.20 25.69 5.79
N CYS A 74 12.36 25.92 4.48
CA CYS A 74 13.42 25.29 3.71
C CYS A 74 14.77 25.89 4.11
N ALA A 75 15.46 25.24 5.03
CA ALA A 75 16.76 25.68 5.55
C ALA A 75 17.92 25.32 4.62
N ASP A 76 17.72 25.32 3.33
CA ASP A 76 18.74 24.97 2.36
C ASP A 76 19.69 26.11 2.10
N SER A 77 20.99 25.86 2.23
CA SER A 77 22.04 26.85 1.95
C SER A 77 22.14 27.16 0.44
N ASN A 78 21.69 26.25 -0.43
CA ASN A 78 21.63 26.44 -1.87
C ASN A 78 20.39 25.76 -2.46
N PRO A 79 19.25 26.47 -2.54
CA PRO A 79 17.98 25.89 -3.02
C PRO A 79 17.97 25.53 -4.51
N ASN A 80 19.03 25.86 -5.25
CA ASN A 80 19.13 25.60 -6.68
C ASN A 80 19.78 24.25 -7.03
N VAL A 81 20.22 23.49 -6.01
CA VAL A 81 20.93 22.24 -6.25
C VAL A 81 20.52 21.19 -5.22
N THR A 82 20.19 19.98 -5.69
CA THR A 82 19.88 18.83 -4.83
C THR A 82 21.15 18.19 -4.29
N ALA A 83 21.02 17.26 -3.37
CA ALA A 83 22.15 16.51 -2.80
C ALA A 83 22.99 15.77 -3.85
N VAL A 84 22.40 15.36 -4.97
CA VAL A 84 23.13 14.71 -6.08
C VAL A 84 23.66 15.71 -7.11
N GLY A 85 23.51 17.02 -6.89
CA GLY A 85 24.08 18.06 -7.74
C GLY A 85 23.23 18.47 -8.96
N VAL A 86 21.96 18.05 -9.03
CA VAL A 86 21.04 18.48 -10.10
C VAL A 86 20.12 19.60 -9.64
N LYS A 87 19.54 20.34 -10.58
CA LYS A 87 18.56 21.37 -10.25
C LYS A 87 17.26 20.73 -9.76
N PRO A 88 16.65 21.21 -8.64
CA PRO A 88 15.33 20.76 -8.22
C PRO A 88 14.27 20.98 -9.30
N LYS A 89 13.40 19.98 -9.48
CA LYS A 89 12.30 19.99 -10.44
C LYS A 89 11.23 19.00 -10.00
N PRO A 90 10.00 19.04 -10.55
CA PRO A 90 8.98 18.02 -10.32
C PRO A 90 9.53 16.60 -10.51
N GLY A 91 9.13 15.69 -9.61
CA GLY A 91 9.63 14.32 -9.55
C GLY A 91 10.93 14.14 -8.72
N VAL A 92 11.47 15.20 -8.12
CA VAL A 92 12.56 15.07 -7.15
C VAL A 92 11.97 14.74 -5.78
N ILE A 93 12.52 13.72 -5.14
CA ILE A 93 12.15 13.30 -3.79
C ILE A 93 13.40 13.36 -2.89
N ALA A 94 13.26 14.02 -1.75
CA ALA A 94 14.28 14.01 -0.72
C ALA A 94 14.05 12.85 0.24
N VAL A 95 15.11 12.09 0.52
CA VAL A 95 15.08 10.84 1.27
C VAL A 95 16.22 10.76 2.29
N ASN A 96 16.16 9.77 3.16
CA ASN A 96 17.34 9.28 3.87
C ASN A 96 18.12 8.32 2.95
N PRO A 97 19.32 8.69 2.46
CA PRO A 97 20.06 7.86 1.51
C PRO A 97 20.60 6.55 2.12
N ASP A 98 20.62 6.44 3.46
CA ASP A 98 21.00 5.20 4.14
C ASP A 98 19.88 4.15 4.11
N LEU A 99 18.63 4.57 3.85
CA LEU A 99 17.45 3.71 3.77
C LEU A 99 16.94 3.56 2.34
N ILE A 100 16.91 4.65 1.59
CA ILE A 100 16.49 4.72 0.19
C ILE A 100 17.65 5.30 -0.61
N PRO A 101 18.40 4.48 -1.34
CA PRO A 101 19.56 4.96 -2.10
C PRO A 101 19.20 6.04 -3.10
N TYR A 102 20.12 6.98 -3.34
CA TYR A 102 19.93 7.93 -4.44
C TYR A 102 19.75 7.21 -5.78
N TYR A 103 18.96 7.81 -6.65
CA TYR A 103 18.52 7.31 -7.95
C TYR A 103 17.49 6.16 -7.87
N SER A 104 17.00 5.80 -6.69
CA SER A 104 15.84 4.91 -6.58
C SER A 104 14.62 5.56 -7.22
N GLU A 105 13.96 4.85 -8.11
CA GLU A 105 12.64 5.22 -8.62
C GLU A 105 11.58 4.91 -7.57
N MET A 106 10.61 5.80 -7.42
CA MET A 106 9.61 5.74 -6.36
C MET A 106 8.23 6.03 -6.91
N ILE A 107 7.25 5.26 -6.45
CA ILE A 107 5.83 5.57 -6.60
C ILE A 107 5.28 5.79 -5.19
N ILE A 108 4.79 7.00 -4.94
CA ILE A 108 4.23 7.38 -3.64
C ILE A 108 2.72 7.35 -3.77
N ILE A 109 2.07 6.58 -2.92
CA ILE A 109 0.61 6.43 -2.90
C ILE A 109 0.11 6.98 -1.57
N GLY A 110 -0.66 8.05 -1.64
CA GLY A 110 -1.36 8.65 -0.51
C GLY A 110 -2.87 8.48 -0.63
N ASP A 111 -3.61 9.05 0.33
CA ASP A 111 -5.07 9.01 0.32
C ASP A 111 -5.60 9.90 -0.82
N GLY A 112 -5.97 9.25 -1.91
CA GLY A 112 -6.53 9.89 -3.11
C GLY A 112 -5.52 10.55 -4.05
N TRP A 113 -4.20 10.33 -3.89
CA TRP A 113 -3.18 10.86 -4.79
C TRP A 113 -2.05 9.85 -5.03
N ILE A 114 -1.43 9.96 -6.20
CA ILE A 114 -0.26 9.19 -6.60
C ILE A 114 0.77 10.15 -7.17
N GLU A 115 2.03 9.99 -6.81
CA GLU A 115 3.15 10.75 -7.35
C GLU A 115 4.34 9.84 -7.65
N GLU A 116 4.94 10.04 -8.80
CA GLU A 116 6.14 9.32 -9.23
C GLU A 116 7.36 10.23 -9.14
N GLY A 117 8.50 9.67 -8.76
CA GLY A 117 9.73 10.46 -8.70
C GLY A 117 10.96 9.63 -8.46
N VAL A 118 12.07 10.33 -8.28
CA VAL A 118 13.39 9.73 -8.08
C VAL A 118 14.04 10.35 -6.84
N ALA A 119 14.69 9.54 -6.04
CA ALA A 119 15.45 9.94 -4.86
C ALA A 119 16.72 10.71 -5.30
N LEU A 120 16.65 12.05 -5.34
CA LEU A 120 17.76 12.91 -5.80
C LEU A 120 18.18 13.96 -4.76
N ASP A 121 17.49 14.00 -3.63
CA ASP A 121 17.76 14.99 -2.59
C ASP A 121 17.74 14.38 -1.19
N THR A 122 18.13 15.18 -0.20
CA THR A 122 18.08 14.83 1.22
C THR A 122 17.90 16.08 2.06
N GLY A 123 17.56 15.90 3.32
CA GLY A 123 17.45 16.99 4.29
C GLY A 123 17.72 16.50 5.71
N GLY A 124 17.87 17.45 6.62
CA GLY A 124 18.17 17.13 8.02
C GLY A 124 17.11 16.26 8.68
N LYS A 125 15.82 16.47 8.36
CA LYS A 125 14.72 15.72 8.91
C LYS A 125 14.68 14.28 8.40
N MET A 126 14.93 14.06 7.10
CA MET A 126 14.97 12.73 6.48
C MET A 126 16.06 11.86 7.10
N ARG A 127 17.17 12.46 7.52
CA ARG A 127 18.28 11.73 8.18
C ARG A 127 18.03 11.41 9.66
N GLN A 128 17.10 12.10 10.29
CA GLN A 128 16.77 11.91 11.71
C GLN A 128 15.57 10.99 11.91
N GLU A 129 14.62 11.01 10.98
CA GLU A 129 13.39 10.25 11.06
C GLU A 129 13.43 9.03 10.14
N VAL A 130 12.97 7.90 10.66
CA VAL A 130 12.91 6.67 9.88
C VAL A 130 11.76 6.78 8.86
N TYR A 131 12.08 6.52 7.58
CA TYR A 131 11.10 6.54 6.49
C TYR A 131 10.32 7.86 6.35
N TRP A 132 11.00 8.98 6.52
CA TRP A 132 10.48 10.28 6.15
C TRP A 132 10.95 10.67 4.75
N ILE A 133 10.04 11.15 3.91
CA ILE A 133 10.34 11.66 2.57
C ILE A 133 9.78 13.06 2.41
N ASP A 134 10.37 13.84 1.50
CA ASP A 134 9.91 15.19 1.20
C ASP A 134 9.85 15.39 -0.31
N VAL A 135 8.65 15.68 -0.81
CA VAL A 135 8.37 15.74 -2.24
C VAL A 135 8.53 17.16 -2.73
N TYR A 136 9.31 17.35 -3.79
CA TYR A 136 9.50 18.66 -4.41
C TYR A 136 8.19 19.19 -5.02
N LYS A 137 7.91 20.46 -4.76
CA LYS A 137 6.84 21.24 -5.41
C LYS A 137 7.41 22.55 -5.95
N GLU A 138 6.80 23.08 -7.01
CA GLU A 138 7.27 24.32 -7.62
C GLU A 138 6.93 25.53 -6.77
N THR A 139 5.81 25.49 -6.07
CA THR A 139 5.32 26.61 -5.27
C THR A 139 5.04 26.18 -3.83
N HIS A 140 5.14 27.16 -2.92
CA HIS A 140 4.76 26.98 -1.53
C HIS A 140 3.28 26.57 -1.38
N GLU A 141 2.42 27.12 -2.21
CA GLU A 141 0.99 26.80 -2.19
C GLU A 141 0.72 25.32 -2.55
N GLU A 142 1.46 24.77 -3.50
CA GLU A 142 1.39 23.34 -3.84
C GLU A 142 1.92 22.46 -2.72
N ALA A 143 2.97 22.88 -2.04
CA ALA A 143 3.56 22.14 -0.93
C ALA A 143 2.65 22.10 0.31
N MET A 144 1.66 22.98 0.41
CA MET A 144 0.72 23.08 1.54
C MET A 144 -0.60 22.33 1.30
N LYS A 145 -0.81 21.73 0.15
CA LYS A 145 -2.01 20.92 -0.16
C LYS A 145 -1.84 19.46 0.24
#